data_977a6fcc615869066006149cfe8a3469
#
_entry.id   977a6fcc615869066006149cfe8a3469
#
_cell.length_a   1.000
_cell.length_b   1.000
_cell.length_c   1.000
_cell.angle_alpha   90.00
_cell.angle_beta   90.00
_cell.angle_gamma   90.00
#
_symmetry.space_group_name_H-M   'P 1'
#
loop_
_entity.id
_entity.type
_entity.pdbx_description
1 polymer ?
#
loop_
_entity_poly.entity_id
_entity_poly.type
_entity_poly.pdbx_seq_one_letter_code
_entity_poly.pdbx_strand_id
1 'polypeptide(L)'
;MSFHEVENLTEFLDEVKLKMLNITGSSNKNIKEISDYVLANPGKFIRTQLVFIYGSVIDIEKRKLIELAAASELIHLSTLIHDDIIDEAKIRRNKPTVIAKWGLKKAILYGDFLYTKTFQALNSLENT
;
A
#
# COMPACT_ATOMS: atom_id res chain seq x y z
N MET A 1 -9.41 21.54 -0.49
CA MET A 1 -10.47 20.96 0.35
C MET A 1 -9.88 20.39 1.63
N SER A 2 -10.41 20.73 2.76
CA SER A 2 -9.96 20.18 4.02
C SER A 2 -10.61 18.82 4.25
N PHE A 3 -10.01 18.02 5.12
CA PHE A 3 -10.55 16.70 5.46
C PHE A 3 -11.97 16.78 6.04
N HIS A 4 -12.29 17.87 6.76
CA HIS A 4 -13.60 18.03 7.37
C HIS A 4 -14.75 18.15 6.37
N GLU A 5 -14.43 18.38 5.11
CA GLU A 5 -15.43 18.46 4.05
C GLU A 5 -15.58 17.13 3.32
N VAL A 6 -14.95 16.09 3.81
CA VAL A 6 -14.97 14.80 3.17
C VAL A 6 -16.19 14.03 3.56
N GLU A 7 -16.68 13.45 2.64
CA GLU A 7 -17.54 12.37 2.43
C GLU A 7 -17.33 11.27 3.47
N ASN A 8 -17.57 10.08 3.13
CA ASN A 8 -17.55 8.96 4.05
C ASN A 8 -16.24 8.15 3.93
N LEU A 9 -16.10 7.19 4.82
CA LEU A 9 -14.95 6.29 4.85
C LEU A 9 -14.79 5.50 3.54
N THR A 10 -15.89 5.09 2.91
CA THR A 10 -15.84 4.32 1.68
C THR A 10 -15.14 5.09 0.56
N GLU A 11 -15.47 6.36 0.41
CA GLU A 11 -14.83 7.21 -0.61
C GLU A 11 -13.34 7.41 -0.30
N PHE A 12 -13.02 7.59 0.96
CA PHE A 12 -11.62 7.73 1.38
C PHE A 12 -10.83 6.45 1.06
N LEU A 13 -11.40 5.28 1.37
CA LEU A 13 -10.78 3.99 1.05
C LEU A 13 -10.56 3.84 -0.45
N ASP A 14 -11.55 4.21 -1.27
CA ASP A 14 -11.42 4.10 -2.72
C ASP A 14 -10.30 5.00 -3.25
N GLU A 15 -10.18 6.21 -2.72
CA GLU A 15 -9.12 7.14 -3.13
C GLU A 15 -7.74 6.63 -2.70
N VAL A 16 -7.64 6.01 -1.52
CA VAL A 16 -6.40 5.40 -1.06
C VAL A 16 -5.99 4.25 -1.98
N LYS A 17 -6.93 3.39 -2.35
CA LYS A 17 -6.67 2.29 -3.28
C LYS A 17 -6.16 2.78 -4.63
N LEU A 18 -6.78 3.83 -5.17
CA LEU A 18 -6.33 4.44 -6.42
C LEU A 18 -4.93 5.01 -6.28
N LYS A 19 -4.63 5.64 -5.15
CA LYS A 19 -3.30 6.18 -4.88
C LYS A 19 -2.25 5.08 -4.81
N MET A 20 -2.58 3.96 -4.17
CA MET A 20 -1.68 2.81 -4.12
C MET A 20 -1.36 2.28 -5.51
N LEU A 21 -2.37 2.18 -6.37
CA LEU A 21 -2.17 1.75 -7.77
C LEU A 21 -1.29 2.74 -8.52
N ASN A 22 -1.47 4.03 -8.28
CA ASN A 22 -0.66 5.07 -8.91
C ASN A 22 0.81 4.99 -8.47
N ILE A 23 1.04 4.85 -7.16
CA ILE A 23 2.39 4.77 -6.58
C ILE A 23 3.15 3.55 -7.12
N THR A 24 2.47 2.42 -7.26
CA THR A 24 3.10 1.15 -7.66
C THR A 24 3.10 0.90 -9.16
N GLY A 25 2.66 1.87 -9.95
CA GLY A 25 2.63 1.73 -11.40
C GLY A 25 4.02 1.42 -11.98
N SER A 26 4.08 0.50 -12.91
CA SER A 26 5.33 0.12 -13.57
C SER A 26 5.05 -0.40 -14.97
N SER A 27 5.98 -0.12 -15.90
CA SER A 27 5.94 -0.67 -17.24
C SER A 27 6.60 -2.05 -17.31
N ASN A 28 7.30 -2.47 -16.24
CA ASN A 28 7.92 -3.78 -16.16
C ASN A 28 6.86 -4.86 -15.95
N LYS A 29 6.79 -5.81 -16.86
CA LYS A 29 5.76 -6.87 -16.85
C LYS A 29 5.79 -7.71 -15.57
N ASN A 30 6.96 -8.06 -15.08
CA ASN A 30 7.09 -8.90 -13.89
C ASN A 30 6.58 -8.16 -12.65
N ILE A 31 6.95 -6.89 -12.52
CA ILE A 31 6.50 -6.06 -11.40
C ILE A 31 4.98 -5.87 -11.47
N LYS A 32 4.46 -5.56 -12.66
CA LYS A 32 3.04 -5.33 -12.84
C LYS A 32 2.22 -6.57 -12.48
N GLU A 33 2.66 -7.74 -12.90
CA GLU A 33 1.98 -9.00 -12.61
C GLU A 33 1.87 -9.24 -11.10
N ILE A 34 2.98 -9.03 -10.37
CA ILE A 34 2.99 -9.21 -8.93
C ILE A 34 2.14 -8.15 -8.25
N SER A 35 2.23 -6.88 -8.69
CA SER A 35 1.41 -5.79 -8.16
C SER A 35 -0.07 -6.06 -8.32
N ASP A 36 -0.49 -6.51 -9.49
CA ASP A 36 -1.90 -6.82 -9.74
C ASP A 36 -2.40 -7.89 -8.78
N TYR A 37 -1.58 -8.90 -8.53
CA TYR A 37 -1.90 -9.97 -7.59
C TYR A 37 -1.99 -9.48 -6.15
N VAL A 38 -0.98 -8.76 -5.70
CA VAL A 38 -0.88 -8.28 -4.32
C VAL A 38 -1.97 -7.26 -4.01
N LEU A 39 -2.21 -6.34 -4.93
CA LEU A 39 -3.17 -5.26 -4.69
C LEU A 39 -4.63 -5.65 -4.94
N ALA A 40 -4.87 -6.83 -5.52
CA ALA A 40 -6.23 -7.35 -5.68
C ALA A 40 -6.86 -7.70 -4.32
N ASN A 41 -6.04 -8.07 -3.32
CA ASN A 41 -6.50 -8.41 -1.98
C ASN A 41 -5.58 -7.80 -0.92
N PRO A 42 -5.59 -6.49 -0.76
CA PRO A 42 -4.64 -5.81 0.12
C PRO A 42 -4.98 -5.90 1.62
N GLY A 43 -6.11 -6.52 1.99
CA GLY A 43 -6.48 -6.67 3.39
C GLY A 43 -7.60 -5.75 3.83
N LYS A 44 -7.68 -5.51 5.15
CA LYS A 44 -8.80 -4.79 5.78
C LYS A 44 -8.62 -3.27 5.83
N PHE A 45 -7.49 -2.76 5.40
CA PHE A 45 -7.20 -1.31 5.41
C PHE A 45 -7.33 -0.67 6.80
N ILE A 46 -6.85 -1.36 7.83
CA ILE A 46 -6.93 -0.86 9.21
C ILE A 46 -6.12 0.44 9.37
N ARG A 47 -4.93 0.54 8.75
CA ARG A 47 -4.09 1.74 8.82
C ARG A 47 -4.77 2.92 8.18
N THR A 48 -5.42 2.71 7.04
CA THR A 48 -6.21 3.73 6.36
C THR A 48 -7.36 4.22 7.23
N GLN A 49 -8.05 3.30 7.91
CA GLN A 49 -9.14 3.65 8.81
C GLN A 49 -8.65 4.50 9.98
N LEU A 50 -7.47 4.19 10.53
CA LEU A 50 -6.87 4.99 11.57
C LEU A 50 -6.52 6.40 11.07
N VAL A 51 -5.95 6.51 9.88
CA VAL A 51 -5.66 7.81 9.28
C VAL A 51 -6.94 8.61 9.07
N PHE A 52 -8.01 7.95 8.65
CA PHE A 52 -9.32 8.59 8.48
C PHE A 52 -9.83 9.18 9.79
N ILE A 53 -9.75 8.39 10.88
CA ILE A 53 -10.18 8.83 12.21
C ILE A 53 -9.35 10.02 12.68
N TYR A 54 -8.02 9.95 12.54
CA TYR A 54 -7.14 11.06 12.89
C TYR A 54 -7.47 12.31 12.10
N GLY A 55 -7.70 12.15 10.80
CA GLY A 55 -8.05 13.28 9.93
C GLY A 55 -9.35 13.96 10.32
N SER A 56 -10.24 13.26 11.01
CA SER A 56 -11.50 13.84 11.46
C SER A 56 -11.33 14.79 12.65
N VAL A 57 -10.19 14.73 13.35
CA VAL A 57 -9.93 15.55 14.55
C VAL A 57 -8.80 16.56 14.36
N ILE A 58 -7.99 16.44 13.31
CA ILE A 58 -6.94 17.40 13.01
C ILE A 58 -7.16 18.00 11.64
N ASP A 59 -6.74 19.25 11.51
CA ASP A 59 -6.95 20.00 10.25
C ASP A 59 -5.75 19.79 9.32
N ILE A 60 -5.81 18.72 8.55
CA ILE A 60 -4.79 18.36 7.56
C ILE A 60 -5.46 18.24 6.19
N GLU A 61 -4.74 18.67 5.16
CA GLU A 61 -5.21 18.57 3.80
C GLU A 61 -5.50 17.11 3.41
N LYS A 62 -6.67 16.86 2.83
CA LYS A 62 -7.13 15.53 2.42
C LYS A 62 -6.10 14.81 1.56
N ARG A 63 -5.48 15.50 0.60
CA ARG A 63 -4.48 14.93 -0.28
C ARG A 63 -3.31 14.31 0.49
N LYS A 64 -2.87 14.98 1.54
CA LYS A 64 -1.75 14.49 2.37
C LYS A 64 -2.16 13.26 3.17
N LEU A 65 -3.40 13.23 3.65
CA LEU A 65 -3.92 12.08 4.38
C LEU A 65 -4.04 10.85 3.48
N ILE A 66 -4.47 11.03 2.25
CA ILE A 66 -4.57 9.94 1.27
C ILE A 66 -3.17 9.38 0.98
N GLU A 67 -2.19 10.25 0.73
CA GLU A 67 -0.82 9.79 0.48
C GLU A 67 -0.23 9.07 1.68
N LEU A 68 -0.44 9.61 2.87
CA LEU A 68 0.05 8.97 4.10
C LEU A 68 -0.59 7.60 4.30
N ALA A 69 -1.90 7.49 4.10
CA ALA A 69 -2.60 6.23 4.22
C ALA A 69 -2.10 5.20 3.18
N ALA A 70 -1.97 5.62 1.93
CA ALA A 70 -1.47 4.77 0.86
C ALA A 70 -0.05 4.27 1.17
N ALA A 71 0.84 5.16 1.59
CA ALA A 71 2.20 4.80 1.95
C ALA A 71 2.22 3.80 3.13
N SER A 72 1.38 4.02 4.13
CA SER A 72 1.27 3.13 5.29
C SER A 72 0.84 1.72 4.88
N GLU A 73 -0.13 1.61 3.98
CA GLU A 73 -0.59 0.31 3.51
C GLU A 73 0.47 -0.39 2.66
N LEU A 74 1.18 0.36 1.81
CA LEU A 74 2.22 -0.21 0.96
C LEU A 74 3.42 -0.71 1.76
N ILE A 75 3.85 0.06 2.77
CA ILE A 75 4.97 -0.39 3.60
C ILE A 75 4.57 -1.63 4.40
N HIS A 76 3.32 -1.70 4.86
CA HIS A 76 2.83 -2.89 5.53
C HIS A 76 2.84 -4.10 4.60
N LEU A 77 2.39 -3.97 3.35
CA LEU A 77 2.44 -5.05 2.37
C LEU A 77 3.88 -5.50 2.12
N SER A 78 4.83 -4.57 2.03
CA SER A 78 6.25 -4.88 1.90
C SER A 78 6.73 -5.75 3.06
N THR A 79 6.39 -5.37 4.30
CA THR A 79 6.79 -6.16 5.47
C THR A 79 6.16 -7.54 5.47
N LEU A 80 4.91 -7.67 5.06
CA LEU A 80 4.25 -8.98 4.98
C LEU A 80 4.92 -9.89 3.94
N ILE A 81 5.31 -9.35 2.80
CA ILE A 81 5.99 -10.11 1.76
C ILE A 81 7.34 -10.62 2.27
N HIS A 82 8.11 -9.76 2.94
CA HIS A 82 9.40 -10.14 3.51
C HIS A 82 9.24 -11.12 4.68
N ASP A 83 8.23 -10.92 5.54
CA ASP A 83 7.95 -11.85 6.63
C ASP A 83 7.60 -13.25 6.12
N ASP A 84 6.86 -13.34 5.03
CA ASP A 84 6.53 -14.62 4.41
C ASP A 84 7.79 -15.34 3.90
N ILE A 85 8.80 -14.60 3.48
CA ILE A 85 10.09 -15.17 3.08
C ILE A 85 10.80 -15.74 4.31
N ILE A 86 10.88 -14.96 5.38
CA ILE A 86 11.57 -15.35 6.62
C ILE A 86 10.90 -16.56 7.25
N ASP A 87 9.58 -16.58 7.26
CA ASP A 87 8.78 -17.64 7.88
C ASP A 87 8.55 -18.83 6.96
N GLU A 88 9.04 -18.75 5.72
CA GLU A 88 8.81 -19.78 4.69
C GLU A 88 7.32 -20.08 4.52
N ALA A 89 6.47 -19.07 4.64
CA ALA A 89 5.04 -19.20 4.53
C ALA A 89 4.62 -19.45 3.09
N LYS A 90 3.75 -20.43 2.88
CA LYS A 90 3.25 -20.80 1.55
C LYS A 90 1.89 -20.19 1.26
N ILE A 91 1.12 -19.90 2.29
CA ILE A 91 -0.25 -19.40 2.18
C ILE A 91 -0.46 -18.25 3.15
N ARG A 92 -1.18 -17.23 2.70
CA ARG A 92 -1.67 -16.13 3.51
C ARG A 92 -3.07 -15.78 3.05
N ARG A 93 -4.03 -15.75 4.00
CA ARG A 93 -5.45 -15.46 3.70
C ARG A 93 -6.01 -16.38 2.60
N ASN A 94 -5.70 -17.66 2.70
CA ASN A 94 -6.14 -18.71 1.78
C ASN A 94 -5.62 -18.56 0.35
N LYS A 95 -4.55 -17.75 0.15
CA LYS A 95 -3.92 -17.59 -1.15
C LYS A 95 -2.42 -17.85 -1.07
N PRO A 96 -1.79 -18.29 -2.16
CA PRO A 96 -0.33 -18.43 -2.18
C PRO A 96 0.36 -17.12 -1.85
N THR A 97 1.46 -17.19 -1.10
CA THR A 97 2.31 -16.04 -0.85
C THR A 97 3.08 -15.68 -2.11
N VAL A 98 3.64 -14.47 -2.15
CA VAL A 98 4.45 -14.03 -3.29
C VAL A 98 5.64 -14.98 -3.49
N ILE A 99 6.32 -15.37 -2.40
CA ILE A 99 7.43 -16.31 -2.52
C ILE A 99 6.99 -17.68 -3.04
N ALA A 100 5.84 -18.16 -2.60
CA ALA A 100 5.31 -19.45 -3.08
C ALA A 100 4.98 -19.41 -4.58
N LYS A 101 4.49 -18.28 -5.06
CA LYS A 101 4.04 -18.15 -6.44
C LYS A 101 5.15 -17.75 -7.42
N TRP A 102 6.07 -16.87 -7.01
CA TRP A 102 7.10 -16.33 -7.91
C TRP A 102 8.53 -16.66 -7.51
N GLY A 103 8.74 -17.27 -6.35
CA GLY A 103 10.06 -17.67 -5.88
C GLY A 103 10.75 -16.59 -5.06
N LEU A 104 11.86 -16.96 -4.46
CA LEU A 104 12.60 -16.14 -3.50
C LEU A 104 13.10 -14.83 -4.10
N LYS A 105 13.74 -14.89 -5.25
CA LYS A 105 14.35 -13.71 -5.85
C LYS A 105 13.32 -12.63 -6.17
N LYS A 106 12.24 -13.03 -6.82
CA LYS A 106 11.17 -12.07 -7.19
C LYS A 106 10.47 -11.53 -5.96
N ALA A 107 10.27 -12.36 -4.93
CA ALA A 107 9.64 -11.91 -3.70
C ALA A 107 10.48 -10.85 -2.98
N ILE A 108 11.80 -11.07 -2.87
CA ILE A 108 12.70 -10.08 -2.27
C ILE A 108 12.66 -8.78 -3.06
N LEU A 109 12.81 -8.87 -4.37
CA LEU A 109 12.86 -7.69 -5.23
C LEU A 109 11.53 -6.92 -5.21
N TYR A 110 10.41 -7.62 -5.19
CA TYR A 110 9.11 -6.95 -5.15
C TYR A 110 8.86 -6.25 -3.82
N GLY A 111 9.21 -6.88 -2.69
CA GLY A 111 9.12 -6.23 -1.38
C GLY A 111 9.98 -4.97 -1.34
N ASP A 112 11.20 -5.03 -1.88
CA ASP A 112 12.09 -3.87 -1.97
C ASP A 112 11.50 -2.78 -2.87
N PHE A 113 10.86 -3.18 -3.97
CA PHE A 113 10.19 -2.25 -4.88
C PHE A 113 9.10 -1.47 -4.15
N LEU A 114 8.23 -2.15 -3.39
CA LEU A 114 7.18 -1.49 -2.61
C LEU A 114 7.77 -0.53 -1.59
N TYR A 115 8.83 -0.96 -0.91
CA TYR A 115 9.50 -0.14 0.08
C TYR A 115 10.04 1.14 -0.55
N THR A 116 10.73 1.01 -1.68
CA THR A 116 11.29 2.14 -2.42
C THR A 116 10.20 3.11 -2.88
N LYS A 117 9.12 2.59 -3.44
CA LYS A 117 8.00 3.42 -3.89
C LYS A 117 7.33 4.16 -2.74
N THR A 118 7.25 3.52 -1.58
CA THR A 118 6.70 4.15 -0.38
C THR A 118 7.55 5.37 0.02
N PHE A 119 8.88 5.22 0.04
CA PHE A 119 9.76 6.33 0.39
C PHE A 119 9.71 7.44 -0.65
N GLN A 120 9.61 7.12 -1.92
CA GLN A 120 9.45 8.14 -2.96
C GLN A 120 8.16 8.94 -2.75
N ALA A 121 7.07 8.26 -2.42
CA ALA A 121 5.79 8.91 -2.17
C ALA A 121 5.85 9.83 -0.94
N LEU A 122 6.45 9.35 0.15
CA LEU A 122 6.60 10.15 1.36
C LEU A 122 7.52 11.36 1.13
N ASN A 123 8.58 11.17 0.35
CA ASN A 123 9.50 12.26 0.05
C ASN A 123 8.81 13.36 -0.76
N SER A 124 7.89 13.00 -1.64
CA SER A 124 7.16 13.98 -2.44
C SER A 124 6.20 14.83 -1.58
N LEU A 125 5.78 14.34 -0.42
CA LEU A 125 4.94 15.10 0.51
C LEU A 125 5.68 16.30 1.10
N GLU A 126 6.96 16.16 1.34
CA GLU A 126 7.77 17.22 1.94
C GLU A 126 7.98 18.39 0.97
N ASN A 127 7.86 18.16 -0.31
CA ASN A 127 8.12 19.15 -1.37
C ASN A 127 6.84 19.84 -1.83
N THR A 128 5.75 19.66 -1.12
CA THR A 128 4.47 20.31 -1.41
C THR A 128 3.94 21.10 -0.19
#